data_ef21d74dd4339f0fc497f3597c2b1178
#
_entry.id   ef21d74dd4339f0fc497f3597c2b1178
#
_cell.length_a   1.000
_cell.length_b   1.000
_cell.length_c   1.000
_cell.angle_alpha   90.00
_cell.angle_beta   90.00
_cell.angle_gamma   90.00
#
_symmetry.space_group_name_H-M   'P 1'
#
loop_
_entity.id
_entity.type
_entity.pdbx_description
1 polymer ?
#
loop_
_entity_poly.entity_id
_entity_poly.type
_entity_poly.pdbx_seq_one_letter_code
_entity_poly.pdbx_strand_id
1 'polypeptide(L)'
;DVLLLDEPTNHLDAESVLWLEHHLAQYKGTVICITHDRYFLDNVAGWILELEAGKGIPWKGNYSSWLEQKQIRLAQEEKSEIKRQKLLERELAWVRMGAKARQAKSKARIQNYEKMLGEENKKTEEQLDIYIPPGPRLGAKVIEAHNVSKAFGDKLLYENLNFSLPQGGIVGIIGPNGAGKTTLFRMIMGEEKPTTGTFEVGETVKIAYVDQAHSNIDP
;
A
#
# COMPACT_ATOMS: atom_id res chain seq x y z
N ASP A 1 9.54 -30.45 2.70
CA ASP A 1 10.32 -29.34 3.22
C ASP A 1 9.46 -28.08 3.23
N VAL A 2 9.76 -27.15 4.16
CA VAL A 2 9.07 -25.86 4.28
C VAL A 2 10.07 -24.76 3.93
N LEU A 3 9.65 -23.85 3.05
CA LEU A 3 10.42 -22.67 2.65
C LEU A 3 9.79 -21.43 3.29
N LEU A 4 10.58 -20.64 4.00
CA LEU A 4 10.16 -19.37 4.60
C LEU A 4 10.82 -18.23 3.84
N LEU A 5 10.03 -17.30 3.33
CA LEU A 5 10.47 -16.15 2.56
C LEU A 5 9.94 -14.86 3.21
N ASP A 6 10.86 -13.96 3.50
CA ASP A 6 10.54 -12.63 4.04
C ASP A 6 10.90 -11.56 3.00
N GLU A 7 9.89 -10.85 2.51
CA GLU A 7 9.98 -9.81 1.48
C GLU A 7 10.86 -10.21 0.27
N PRO A 8 10.62 -11.38 -0.37
CA PRO A 8 11.53 -11.91 -1.38
C PRO A 8 11.55 -11.11 -2.69
N THR A 9 10.57 -10.25 -2.92
CA THR A 9 10.50 -9.38 -4.11
C THR A 9 11.28 -8.08 -3.93
N ASN A 10 11.67 -7.73 -2.70
CA ASN A 10 12.42 -6.52 -2.44
C ASN A 10 13.77 -6.54 -3.16
N HIS A 11 14.11 -5.45 -3.82
CA HIS A 11 15.35 -5.25 -4.59
C HIS A 11 15.52 -6.15 -5.82
N LEU A 12 14.52 -6.96 -6.17
CA LEU A 12 14.52 -7.72 -7.42
C LEU A 12 14.01 -6.84 -8.57
N ASP A 13 14.53 -7.09 -9.76
CA ASP A 13 13.95 -6.55 -10.99
C ASP A 13 12.80 -7.45 -11.48
N ALA A 14 12.02 -6.95 -12.45
CA ALA A 14 10.83 -7.63 -12.92
C ALA A 14 11.12 -9.03 -13.47
N GLU A 15 12.28 -9.25 -14.11
CA GLU A 15 12.67 -10.54 -14.65
C GLU A 15 12.97 -11.55 -13.54
N SER A 16 13.68 -11.10 -12.49
CA SER A 16 13.97 -11.92 -11.31
C SER A 16 12.72 -12.28 -10.52
N VAL A 17 11.75 -11.35 -10.41
CA VAL A 17 10.44 -11.63 -9.78
C VAL A 17 9.69 -12.69 -10.57
N LEU A 18 9.61 -12.56 -11.90
CA LEU A 18 8.96 -13.54 -12.77
C LEU A 18 9.61 -14.93 -12.67
N TRP A 19 10.93 -14.97 -12.61
CA TRP A 19 11.65 -16.23 -12.38
C TRP A 19 11.27 -16.86 -11.04
N LEU A 20 11.20 -16.05 -9.97
CA LEU A 20 10.81 -16.52 -8.64
C LEU A 20 9.38 -17.06 -8.62
N GLU A 21 8.43 -16.39 -9.26
CA GLU A 21 7.05 -16.86 -9.40
C GLU A 21 6.98 -18.24 -10.06
N HIS A 22 7.67 -18.39 -11.19
CA HIS A 22 7.74 -19.69 -11.89
C HIS A 22 8.39 -20.78 -11.04
N HIS A 23 9.45 -20.44 -10.30
CA HIS A 23 10.13 -21.40 -9.42
C HIS A 23 9.21 -21.86 -8.29
N LEU A 24 8.49 -20.94 -7.64
CA LEU A 24 7.56 -21.25 -6.55
C LEU A 24 6.34 -22.04 -7.03
N ALA A 25 5.84 -21.77 -8.25
CA ALA A 25 4.75 -22.56 -8.84
C ALA A 25 5.11 -24.05 -9.08
N GLN A 26 6.40 -24.36 -9.24
CA GLN A 26 6.90 -25.70 -9.42
C GLN A 26 7.43 -26.35 -8.14
N TYR A 27 7.52 -25.58 -7.05
CA TYR A 27 8.06 -26.06 -5.78
C TYR A 27 7.11 -27.08 -5.13
N LYS A 28 7.62 -28.26 -4.79
CA LYS A 28 6.82 -29.37 -4.26
C LYS A 28 6.57 -29.31 -2.76
N GLY A 29 7.25 -28.40 -2.05
CA GLY A 29 7.12 -28.22 -0.61
C GLY A 29 6.07 -27.16 -0.26
N THR A 30 5.96 -26.88 1.03
CA THR A 30 5.14 -25.77 1.53
C THR A 30 5.94 -24.48 1.54
N VAL A 31 5.37 -23.38 1.07
CA VAL A 31 5.99 -22.05 1.10
C VAL A 31 5.16 -21.15 2.01
N ILE A 32 5.83 -20.44 2.90
CA ILE A 32 5.24 -19.34 3.69
C ILE A 32 6.01 -18.09 3.31
N CYS A 33 5.29 -17.10 2.79
CA CYS A 33 5.87 -15.87 2.29
C CYS A 33 5.22 -14.67 2.98
N ILE A 34 6.05 -13.73 3.45
CA ILE A 34 5.62 -12.41 3.92
C ILE A 34 6.03 -11.41 2.85
N THR A 35 5.09 -10.64 2.32
CA THR A 35 5.38 -9.59 1.35
C THR A 35 4.27 -8.56 1.24
N HIS A 36 4.63 -7.34 0.83
CA HIS A 36 3.69 -6.27 0.48
C HIS A 36 3.37 -6.22 -1.03
N ASP A 37 4.00 -7.08 -1.83
CA ASP A 37 3.76 -7.17 -3.26
C ASP A 37 2.48 -7.96 -3.56
N ARG A 38 1.41 -7.22 -3.79
CA ARG A 38 0.08 -7.79 -4.06
C ARG A 38 0.02 -8.56 -5.39
N TYR A 39 0.81 -8.17 -6.39
CA TYR A 39 0.85 -8.86 -7.68
C TYR A 39 1.53 -10.21 -7.55
N PHE A 40 2.66 -10.24 -6.85
CA PHE A 40 3.34 -11.48 -6.52
C PHE A 40 2.42 -12.44 -5.73
N LEU A 41 1.72 -11.94 -4.68
CA LEU A 41 0.78 -12.75 -3.92
C LEU A 41 -0.40 -13.25 -4.77
N ASP A 42 -0.86 -12.45 -5.72
CA ASP A 42 -1.96 -12.84 -6.60
C ASP A 42 -1.58 -14.00 -7.53
N ASN A 43 -0.31 -14.04 -7.96
CA ASN A 43 0.23 -15.05 -8.85
C ASN A 43 0.62 -16.35 -8.14
N VAL A 44 1.15 -16.28 -6.90
CA VAL A 44 1.75 -17.46 -6.25
C VAL A 44 0.94 -18.01 -5.07
N ALA A 45 0.11 -17.19 -4.40
CA ALA A 45 -0.56 -17.59 -3.18
C ALA A 45 -1.87 -18.36 -3.46
N GLY A 46 -2.02 -19.54 -2.86
CA GLY A 46 -3.29 -20.27 -2.80
C GLY A 46 -4.05 -20.05 -1.50
N TRP A 47 -3.39 -19.44 -0.49
CA TRP A 47 -3.93 -19.10 0.82
C TRP A 47 -3.32 -17.80 1.31
N ILE A 48 -4.13 -16.98 1.97
CA ILE A 48 -3.70 -15.76 2.63
C ILE A 48 -3.96 -15.92 4.14
N LEU A 49 -2.97 -15.63 4.97
CA LEU A 49 -3.12 -15.50 6.41
C LEU A 49 -3.11 -14.02 6.78
N GLU A 50 -4.27 -13.48 7.10
CA GLU A 50 -4.41 -12.10 7.57
C GLU A 50 -4.14 -12.03 9.07
N LEU A 51 -3.24 -11.15 9.48
CA LEU A 51 -2.96 -10.86 10.89
C LEU A 51 -3.64 -9.54 11.27
N GLU A 52 -4.71 -9.60 12.05
CA GLU A 52 -5.50 -8.43 12.43
C GLU A 52 -5.83 -8.47 13.93
N ALA A 53 -5.53 -7.39 14.64
CA ALA A 53 -5.82 -7.25 16.08
C ALA A 53 -5.40 -8.46 16.93
N GLY A 54 -4.22 -9.02 16.68
CA GLY A 54 -3.67 -10.18 17.39
C GLY A 54 -4.31 -11.53 17.02
N LYS A 55 -5.08 -11.59 15.94
CA LYS A 55 -5.70 -12.82 15.44
C LYS A 55 -5.15 -13.15 14.05
N GLY A 56 -4.99 -14.44 13.76
CA GLY A 56 -4.69 -14.96 12.44
C GLY A 56 -5.98 -15.47 11.78
N ILE A 57 -6.34 -14.89 10.65
CA ILE A 57 -7.55 -15.26 9.89
C ILE A 57 -7.11 -15.89 8.57
N PRO A 58 -7.29 -17.20 8.37
CA PRO A 58 -6.92 -17.86 7.14
C PRO A 58 -8.01 -17.65 6.07
N TRP A 59 -7.58 -17.32 4.86
CA TRP A 59 -8.42 -17.14 3.69
C TRP A 59 -7.96 -18.05 2.57
N LYS A 60 -8.90 -18.73 1.92
CA LYS A 60 -8.61 -19.57 0.77
C LYS A 60 -8.66 -18.72 -0.50
N GLY A 61 -7.61 -18.79 -1.30
CA GLY A 61 -7.48 -18.09 -2.57
C GLY A 61 -6.27 -17.16 -2.60
N ASN A 62 -6.13 -16.43 -3.70
CA ASN A 62 -5.09 -15.44 -3.93
C ASN A 62 -5.44 -14.06 -3.32
N TYR A 63 -4.60 -13.06 -3.53
CA TYR A 63 -4.79 -11.73 -2.97
C TYR A 63 -6.09 -11.07 -3.44
N SER A 64 -6.44 -11.16 -4.72
CA SER A 64 -7.68 -10.59 -5.27
C SER A 64 -8.92 -11.20 -4.62
N SER A 65 -8.97 -12.52 -4.46
CA SER A 65 -10.10 -13.19 -3.82
C SER A 65 -10.17 -12.88 -2.32
N TRP A 66 -9.03 -12.72 -1.63
CA TRP A 66 -8.99 -12.24 -0.24
C TRP A 66 -9.60 -10.85 -0.12
N LEU A 67 -9.22 -9.91 -1.02
CA LEU A 67 -9.71 -8.54 -0.99
C LEU A 67 -11.23 -8.48 -1.16
N GLU A 68 -11.80 -9.24 -2.09
CA GLU A 68 -13.26 -9.35 -2.28
C GLU A 68 -13.95 -9.90 -1.04
N GLN A 69 -13.44 -10.98 -0.46
CA GLN A 69 -14.00 -11.58 0.74
C GLN A 69 -13.91 -10.62 1.94
N LYS A 70 -12.80 -9.89 2.07
CA LYS A 70 -12.62 -8.87 3.11
C LYS A 70 -13.64 -7.75 2.96
N GLN A 71 -13.87 -7.23 1.74
CA GLN A 71 -14.87 -6.20 1.47
C GLN A 71 -16.28 -6.66 1.87
N ILE A 72 -16.65 -7.89 1.52
CA ILE A 72 -17.96 -8.46 1.89
C ILE A 72 -18.07 -8.56 3.42
N ARG A 73 -17.03 -9.02 4.11
CA ARG A 73 -16.99 -9.11 5.57
C ARG A 73 -17.18 -7.73 6.21
N LEU A 74 -16.42 -6.74 5.79
CA LEU A 74 -16.49 -5.36 6.30
C LEU A 74 -17.89 -4.76 6.10
N ALA A 75 -18.49 -4.95 4.91
CA ALA A 75 -19.84 -4.49 4.64
C ALA A 75 -20.91 -5.17 5.51
N GLN A 76 -20.71 -6.44 5.88
CA GLN A 76 -21.59 -7.16 6.82
C GLN A 76 -21.41 -6.69 8.25
N GLU A 77 -20.16 -6.46 8.68
CA GLU A 77 -19.82 -5.94 10.00
C GLU A 77 -20.41 -4.53 10.18
N GLU A 78 -20.27 -3.64 9.19
CA GLU A 78 -20.86 -2.30 9.20
C GLU A 78 -22.39 -2.35 9.35
N LYS A 79 -23.07 -3.17 8.53
CA LYS A 79 -24.53 -3.36 8.64
C LYS A 79 -24.95 -3.90 10.01
N SER A 80 -24.17 -4.78 10.59
CA SER A 80 -24.39 -5.33 11.93
C SER A 80 -24.22 -4.25 13.00
N GLU A 81 -23.19 -3.41 12.87
CA GLU A 81 -22.92 -2.33 13.81
C GLU A 81 -24.00 -1.24 13.76
N ILE A 82 -24.46 -0.84 12.57
CA ILE A 82 -25.59 0.09 12.42
C ILE A 82 -26.85 -0.45 13.08
N LYS A 83 -27.14 -1.75 12.93
CA LYS A 83 -28.29 -2.38 13.60
C LYS A 83 -28.14 -2.38 15.11
N ARG A 84 -26.93 -2.64 15.59
CA ARG A 84 -26.58 -2.63 17.02
C ARG A 84 -26.75 -1.23 17.62
N GLN A 85 -26.22 -0.21 16.96
CA GLN A 85 -26.37 1.20 17.38
C GLN A 85 -27.83 1.62 17.49
N LYS A 86 -28.65 1.30 16.47
CA LYS A 86 -30.11 1.54 16.51
C LYS A 86 -30.81 0.81 17.65
N LEU A 87 -30.33 -0.38 18.00
CA LEU A 87 -30.86 -1.12 19.14
C LEU A 87 -30.47 -0.46 20.47
N LEU A 88 -29.20 -0.07 20.61
CA LEU A 88 -28.70 0.66 21.79
C LEU A 88 -29.43 1.99 22.00
N GLU A 89 -29.68 2.74 20.95
CA GLU A 89 -30.47 3.99 21.01
C GLU A 89 -31.89 3.74 21.52
N ARG A 90 -32.56 2.68 21.03
CA ARG A 90 -33.88 2.30 21.51
C ARG A 90 -33.87 1.87 22.98
N GLU A 91 -32.89 1.08 23.36
CA GLU A 91 -32.74 0.62 24.75
C GLU A 91 -32.39 1.80 25.66
N LEU A 92 -31.54 2.74 25.22
CA LEU A 92 -31.23 3.96 25.95
C LEU A 92 -32.46 4.84 26.15
N ALA A 93 -33.25 5.04 25.10
CA ALA A 93 -34.52 5.78 25.17
C ALA A 93 -35.47 5.13 26.19
N TRP A 94 -35.56 3.80 26.18
CA TRP A 94 -36.37 3.07 27.13
C TRP A 94 -35.83 3.17 28.58
N VAL A 95 -34.53 3.11 28.80
CA VAL A 95 -33.88 3.30 30.12
C VAL A 95 -34.13 4.70 30.66
N ARG A 96 -34.19 5.72 29.81
CA ARG A 96 -34.47 7.14 30.17
C ARG A 96 -35.94 7.40 30.49
N MET A 97 -36.87 6.52 30.09
CA MET A 97 -38.27 6.65 30.47
C MET A 97 -38.47 6.51 31.99
N GLY A 98 -39.32 7.36 32.55
CA GLY A 98 -39.53 7.47 34.01
C GLY A 98 -40.02 6.14 34.67
N ALA A 99 -39.82 6.04 35.98
CA ALA A 99 -40.07 4.83 36.78
C ALA A 99 -41.48 4.23 36.67
N LYS A 100 -42.50 5.04 36.35
CA LYS A 100 -43.89 4.58 36.16
C LYS A 100 -44.10 3.73 34.90
N ALA A 101 -43.21 3.85 33.88
CA ALA A 101 -43.26 3.06 32.65
C ALA A 101 -42.43 1.76 32.72
N ARG A 102 -41.66 1.57 33.79
CA ARG A 102 -40.80 0.42 34.02
C ARG A 102 -41.52 -0.61 34.91
N GLN A 103 -42.25 -1.52 34.34
CA GLN A 103 -42.74 -2.69 35.11
C GLN A 103 -41.59 -3.69 35.44
N ALA A 104 -41.76 -4.51 36.47
CA ALA A 104 -40.77 -5.35 37.13
C ALA A 104 -39.91 -6.33 36.32
N LYS A 105 -40.07 -6.40 34.97
CA LYS A 105 -39.25 -7.19 34.05
C LYS A 105 -37.96 -6.50 33.58
N SER A 106 -37.58 -5.38 34.20
CA SER A 106 -36.56 -4.47 33.69
C SER A 106 -35.11 -4.88 33.98
N LYS A 107 -34.83 -5.71 34.97
CA LYS A 107 -33.45 -6.00 35.42
C LYS A 107 -32.65 -6.77 34.37
N ALA A 108 -33.25 -7.75 33.73
CA ALA A 108 -32.59 -8.50 32.64
C ALA A 108 -32.33 -7.63 31.38
N ARG A 109 -33.24 -6.68 31.12
CA ARG A 109 -33.09 -5.77 29.97
C ARG A 109 -31.99 -4.73 30.22
N ILE A 110 -31.85 -4.23 31.45
CA ILE A 110 -30.74 -3.33 31.86
C ILE A 110 -29.41 -4.09 31.78
N GLN A 111 -29.33 -5.30 32.27
CA GLN A 111 -28.13 -6.12 32.16
C GLN A 111 -27.74 -6.42 30.71
N ASN A 112 -28.71 -6.67 29.83
CA ASN A 112 -28.45 -6.83 28.40
C ASN A 112 -27.91 -5.52 27.76
N TYR A 113 -28.44 -4.37 28.15
CA TYR A 113 -27.93 -3.07 27.67
C TYR A 113 -26.50 -2.81 28.14
N GLU A 114 -26.19 -3.06 29.43
CA GLU A 114 -24.84 -2.95 29.99
C GLU A 114 -23.86 -3.91 29.31
N LYS A 115 -24.29 -5.14 29.01
CA LYS A 115 -23.47 -6.09 28.23
C LYS A 115 -23.19 -5.58 26.81
N MET A 116 -24.19 -5.04 26.11
CA MET A 116 -24.02 -4.46 24.77
C MET A 116 -23.10 -3.23 24.77
N LEU A 117 -23.13 -2.41 25.84
CA LEU A 117 -22.19 -1.29 26.03
C LEU A 117 -20.76 -1.80 26.27
N GLY A 118 -20.57 -2.86 27.02
CA GLY A 118 -19.24 -3.45 27.29
C GLY A 118 -18.57 -4.06 26.06
N GLU A 119 -19.31 -4.35 25.01
CA GLU A 119 -18.81 -4.86 23.73
C GLU A 119 -18.40 -3.75 22.73
N GLU A 120 -18.45 -2.47 23.13
CA GLU A 120 -18.32 -1.28 22.27
C GLU A 120 -16.88 -0.96 21.82
N ASN A 121 -15.88 -1.78 22.11
CA ASN A 121 -14.47 -1.49 21.87
C ASN A 121 -13.85 -2.17 20.64
N LYS A 122 -14.60 -2.37 19.55
CA LYS A 122 -13.96 -2.58 18.24
C LYS A 122 -13.84 -1.24 17.53
N LYS A 123 -12.71 -0.58 17.72
CA LYS A 123 -12.31 0.59 16.91
C LYS A 123 -12.30 0.17 15.44
N THR A 124 -13.15 0.78 14.65
CA THR A 124 -12.97 0.85 13.18
C THR A 124 -11.62 1.52 12.95
N GLU A 125 -10.72 0.88 12.23
CA GLU A 125 -9.48 1.53 11.78
C GLU A 125 -9.89 2.77 10.99
N GLU A 126 -9.52 3.94 11.51
CA GLU A 126 -9.67 5.19 10.78
C GLU A 126 -8.81 5.07 9.52
N GLN A 127 -9.45 5.12 8.36
CA GLN A 127 -8.73 5.25 7.09
C GLN A 127 -8.01 6.60 7.14
N LEU A 128 -6.69 6.54 7.20
CA LEU A 128 -5.85 7.72 7.05
C LEU A 128 -5.96 8.22 5.61
N ASP A 129 -6.81 9.21 5.39
CA ASP A 129 -6.86 9.95 4.13
C ASP A 129 -5.62 10.87 4.05
N ILE A 130 -4.62 10.42 3.30
CA ILE A 130 -3.44 11.24 3.01
C ILE A 130 -3.84 12.24 1.91
N TYR A 131 -4.08 13.49 2.29
CA TYR A 131 -4.33 14.57 1.36
C TYR A 131 -3.01 15.24 0.96
N ILE A 132 -2.62 15.09 -0.30
CA ILE A 132 -1.49 15.82 -0.90
C ILE A 132 -2.08 17.00 -1.68
N PRO A 133 -1.90 18.25 -1.21
CA PRO A 133 -2.43 19.40 -1.92
C PRO A 133 -1.78 19.54 -3.30
N PRO A 134 -2.55 19.91 -4.35
CA PRO A 134 -1.99 20.14 -5.66
C PRO A 134 -0.96 21.28 -5.60
N GLY A 135 0.22 21.03 -6.15
CA GLY A 135 1.27 22.03 -6.31
C GLY A 135 0.90 23.14 -7.29
N PRO A 136 1.73 24.17 -7.44
CA PRO A 136 1.55 25.19 -8.46
C PRO A 136 1.56 24.55 -9.86
N ARG A 137 0.84 25.17 -10.80
CA ARG A 137 0.73 24.66 -12.16
C ARG A 137 2.12 24.59 -12.80
N LEU A 138 2.49 23.43 -13.30
CA LEU A 138 3.74 23.24 -14.03
C LEU A 138 3.71 23.97 -15.38
N GLY A 139 4.85 24.49 -15.83
CA GLY A 139 5.03 25.02 -17.17
C GLY A 139 5.00 23.92 -18.23
N ALA A 140 5.07 24.31 -19.51
CA ALA A 140 5.07 23.37 -20.63
C ALA A 140 6.27 22.40 -20.61
N LYS A 141 7.43 22.86 -20.15
CA LYS A 141 8.62 22.04 -19.94
C LYS A 141 8.65 21.55 -18.49
N VAL A 142 8.77 20.24 -18.32
CA VAL A 142 8.94 19.62 -16.99
C VAL A 142 10.41 19.20 -16.84
N ILE A 143 10.82 18.14 -17.52
CA ILE A 143 12.21 17.69 -17.58
C ILE A 143 12.46 17.17 -18.99
N GLU A 144 13.52 17.65 -19.61
CA GLU A 144 13.98 17.21 -20.93
C GLU A 144 15.41 16.70 -20.83
N ALA A 145 15.68 15.56 -21.44
CA ALA A 145 17.01 15.01 -21.59
C ALA A 145 17.47 15.14 -23.04
N HIS A 146 18.65 15.71 -23.26
CA HIS A 146 19.22 15.95 -24.58
C HIS A 146 20.54 15.20 -24.72
N ASN A 147 20.55 14.12 -25.50
CA ASN A 147 21.74 13.31 -25.84
C ASN A 147 22.54 12.87 -24.58
N VAL A 148 21.83 12.52 -23.52
CA VAL A 148 22.44 12.19 -22.24
C VAL A 148 23.07 10.81 -22.31
N SER A 149 24.37 10.74 -22.00
CA SER A 149 25.08 9.48 -21.84
C SER A 149 25.72 9.42 -20.46
N LYS A 150 25.79 8.22 -19.88
CA LYS A 150 26.45 8.00 -18.60
C LYS A 150 27.26 6.70 -18.62
N ALA A 151 28.52 6.84 -18.22
CA ALA A 151 29.42 5.72 -17.98
C ALA A 151 30.12 5.88 -16.64
N PHE A 152 30.51 4.78 -16.01
CA PHE A 152 31.42 4.73 -14.86
C PHE A 152 32.63 3.86 -15.24
N GLY A 153 33.77 4.54 -15.50
CA GLY A 153 34.93 3.88 -16.07
C GLY A 153 34.57 3.23 -17.41
N ASP A 154 34.80 1.94 -17.54
CA ASP A 154 34.50 1.17 -18.75
C ASP A 154 33.04 0.70 -18.84
N LYS A 155 32.25 0.89 -17.78
CA LYS A 155 30.85 0.47 -17.75
C LYS A 155 29.94 1.56 -18.28
N LEU A 156 29.48 1.41 -19.52
CA LEU A 156 28.44 2.24 -20.10
C LEU A 156 27.08 1.83 -19.51
N LEU A 157 26.30 2.80 -18.99
CA LEU A 157 24.95 2.58 -18.50
C LEU A 157 23.93 2.83 -19.62
N TYR A 158 24.01 3.97 -20.28
CA TYR A 158 23.19 4.34 -21.43
C TYR A 158 23.88 5.42 -22.26
N GLU A 159 23.52 5.47 -23.54
CA GLU A 159 24.08 6.36 -24.53
C GLU A 159 22.97 7.08 -25.28
N ASN A 160 23.17 8.38 -25.56
CA ASN A 160 22.25 9.21 -26.33
C ASN A 160 20.79 9.16 -25.88
N LEU A 161 20.56 9.14 -24.57
CA LEU A 161 19.23 9.12 -23.99
C LEU A 161 18.54 10.48 -24.27
N ASN A 162 17.39 10.43 -24.92
CA ASN A 162 16.57 11.58 -25.24
C ASN A 162 15.13 11.31 -24.80
N PHE A 163 14.56 12.17 -23.98
CA PHE A 163 13.15 12.11 -23.60
C PHE A 163 12.66 13.45 -23.07
N SER A 164 11.34 13.62 -23.07
CA SER A 164 10.66 14.74 -22.42
C SER A 164 9.55 14.20 -21.54
N LEU A 165 9.51 14.64 -20.29
CA LEU A 165 8.47 14.23 -19.35
C LEU A 165 7.22 15.07 -19.55
N PRO A 166 6.04 14.45 -19.69
CA PRO A 166 4.80 15.17 -19.89
C PRO A 166 4.35 15.88 -18.61
N GLN A 167 3.73 17.04 -18.76
CA GLN A 167 3.10 17.77 -17.66
C GLN A 167 1.98 16.94 -17.04
N GLY A 168 2.02 16.77 -15.72
CA GLY A 168 1.00 16.01 -14.97
C GLY A 168 0.98 14.50 -15.25
N GLY A 169 1.98 13.98 -15.97
CA GLY A 169 2.11 12.57 -16.27
C GLY A 169 2.79 11.78 -15.14
N ILE A 170 2.50 10.47 -15.10
CA ILE A 170 3.25 9.50 -14.29
C ILE A 170 4.10 8.67 -15.24
N VAL A 171 5.41 8.69 -15.04
CA VAL A 171 6.36 7.96 -15.90
C VAL A 171 7.05 6.89 -15.08
N GLY A 172 6.84 5.63 -15.44
CA GLY A 172 7.55 4.49 -14.85
C GLY A 172 8.88 4.23 -15.56
N ILE A 173 9.96 4.07 -14.79
CA ILE A 173 11.28 3.69 -15.31
C ILE A 173 11.55 2.24 -14.91
N ILE A 174 11.67 1.38 -15.91
CA ILE A 174 11.92 -0.06 -15.75
C ILE A 174 13.30 -0.44 -16.31
N GLY A 175 13.86 -1.52 -15.82
CA GLY A 175 15.12 -2.06 -16.29
C GLY A 175 15.77 -2.97 -15.25
N PRO A 176 16.76 -3.79 -15.65
CA PRO A 176 17.45 -4.70 -14.76
C PRO A 176 18.21 -3.96 -13.65
N ASN A 177 18.62 -4.70 -12.62
CA ASN A 177 19.45 -4.17 -11.56
C ASN A 177 20.81 -3.74 -12.12
N GLY A 178 21.26 -2.54 -11.72
CA GLY A 178 22.50 -1.95 -12.25
C GLY A 178 22.39 -1.27 -13.63
N ALA A 179 21.18 -1.14 -14.20
CA ALA A 179 20.92 -0.41 -15.44
C ALA A 179 21.08 1.13 -15.32
N GLY A 180 21.23 1.64 -14.08
CA GLY A 180 21.43 3.08 -13.87
C GLY A 180 20.17 3.86 -13.52
N LYS A 181 19.07 3.21 -13.12
CA LYS A 181 17.81 3.88 -12.75
C LYS A 181 18.00 4.94 -11.66
N THR A 182 18.67 4.60 -10.56
CA THR A 182 19.01 5.55 -9.49
C THR A 182 19.99 6.63 -9.93
N THR A 183 20.94 6.27 -10.81
CA THR A 183 21.89 7.23 -11.39
C THR A 183 21.16 8.28 -12.24
N LEU A 184 20.13 7.88 -12.98
CA LEU A 184 19.29 8.79 -13.76
C LEU A 184 18.61 9.82 -12.84
N PHE A 185 18.02 9.38 -11.72
CA PHE A 185 17.42 10.29 -10.75
C PHE A 185 18.44 11.25 -10.15
N ARG A 186 19.62 10.77 -9.76
CA ARG A 186 20.70 11.64 -9.24
C ARG A 186 21.15 12.68 -10.25
N MET A 187 21.18 12.34 -11.54
CA MET A 187 21.51 13.31 -12.59
C MET A 187 20.40 14.35 -12.79
N ILE A 188 19.13 13.95 -12.72
CA ILE A 188 17.98 14.87 -12.78
C ILE A 188 18.01 15.84 -11.59
N MET A 189 18.39 15.37 -10.40
CA MET A 189 18.54 16.21 -9.20
C MET A 189 19.79 17.08 -9.22
N GLY A 190 20.72 16.86 -10.15
CA GLY A 190 21.99 17.56 -10.23
C GLY A 190 23.08 17.08 -9.25
N GLU A 191 22.83 15.97 -8.54
CA GLU A 191 23.80 15.36 -7.63
C GLU A 191 24.91 14.60 -8.37
N GLU A 192 24.62 14.15 -9.57
CA GLU A 192 25.55 13.45 -10.44
C GLU A 192 25.57 14.13 -11.81
N LYS A 193 26.72 14.17 -12.48
CA LYS A 193 26.85 14.76 -13.81
C LYS A 193 26.77 13.69 -14.89
N PRO A 194 26.07 13.94 -16.01
CA PRO A 194 26.15 13.08 -17.17
C PRO A 194 27.58 13.10 -17.76
N THR A 195 27.97 12.04 -18.45
CA THR A 195 29.23 11.99 -19.20
C THR A 195 29.17 12.93 -20.42
N THR A 196 28.02 12.89 -21.12
CA THR A 196 27.69 13.80 -22.21
C THR A 196 26.22 14.17 -22.18
N GLY A 197 25.83 15.24 -22.86
CA GLY A 197 24.46 15.71 -22.88
C GLY A 197 24.06 16.55 -21.67
N THR A 198 22.80 16.96 -21.63
CA THR A 198 22.27 17.87 -20.60
C THR A 198 20.85 17.51 -20.23
N PHE A 199 20.49 17.82 -18.97
CA PHE A 199 19.09 17.86 -18.53
C PHE A 199 18.63 19.31 -18.45
N GLU A 200 17.45 19.59 -18.99
CA GLU A 200 16.74 20.84 -18.79
C GLU A 200 15.56 20.62 -17.84
N VAL A 201 15.58 21.31 -16.71
CA VAL A 201 14.47 21.30 -15.73
C VAL A 201 13.72 22.61 -15.88
N GLY A 202 12.40 22.56 -16.01
CA GLY A 202 11.56 23.73 -16.16
C GLY A 202 11.65 24.66 -14.94
N GLU A 203 11.64 25.98 -15.15
CA GLU A 203 11.81 27.00 -14.11
C GLU A 203 10.77 26.91 -12.98
N THR A 204 9.60 26.38 -13.27
CA THR A 204 8.49 26.22 -12.30
C THR A 204 8.52 24.87 -11.56
N VAL A 205 9.48 24.00 -11.89
CA VAL A 205 9.56 22.65 -11.35
C VAL A 205 10.32 22.67 -10.02
N LYS A 206 9.70 22.13 -8.99
CA LYS A 206 10.37 21.80 -7.71
C LYS A 206 10.48 20.29 -7.63
N ILE A 207 11.70 19.77 -7.63
CA ILE A 207 11.96 18.34 -7.52
C ILE A 207 11.94 17.96 -6.05
N ALA A 208 11.14 16.95 -5.69
CA ALA A 208 11.22 16.26 -4.42
C ALA A 208 11.63 14.80 -4.69
N TYR A 209 12.56 14.30 -3.92
CA TYR A 209 13.08 12.94 -4.05
C TYR A 209 12.86 12.17 -2.76
N VAL A 210 12.29 10.98 -2.89
CA VAL A 210 12.15 10.03 -1.78
C VAL A 210 12.97 8.79 -2.15
N ASP A 211 13.97 8.49 -1.35
CA ASP A 211 14.81 7.32 -1.51
C ASP A 211 14.27 6.12 -0.71
N GLN A 212 14.79 4.94 -0.99
CA GLN A 212 14.45 3.71 -0.26
C GLN A 212 14.94 3.73 1.21
N ALA A 213 15.94 4.54 1.52
CA ALA A 213 16.55 4.63 2.84
C ALA A 213 15.83 5.60 3.77
N HIS A 214 14.81 6.34 3.26
CA HIS A 214 14.09 7.38 4.01
C HIS A 214 15.00 8.42 4.68
N SER A 215 16.21 8.63 4.14
CA SER A 215 17.24 9.46 4.74
C SER A 215 16.88 10.95 4.82
N ASN A 216 15.83 11.39 4.11
CA ASN A 216 15.39 12.78 4.02
C ASN A 216 14.06 13.07 4.76
N ILE A 217 13.57 12.15 5.58
CA ILE A 217 12.37 12.38 6.39
C ILE A 217 12.85 12.70 7.80
N ASP A 218 12.78 13.99 8.19
CA ASP A 218 12.92 14.38 9.58
C ASP A 218 11.72 13.83 10.39
N PRO A 219 11.97 13.16 11.55
CA PRO A 219 10.92 12.55 12.37
C PRO A 219 10.00 13.55 13.05
#